data_b033eec436e243cf69b7aff2fdee7cf0
#
_entry.id   b033eec436e243cf69b7aff2fdee7cf0
#
_cell.length_a   1.000
_cell.length_b   1.000
_cell.length_c   1.000
_cell.angle_alpha   90.00
_cell.angle_beta   90.00
_cell.angle_gamma   90.00
#
_symmetry.space_group_name_H-M   'P 1'
#
loop_
_entity.id
_entity.type
_entity.pdbx_description
1 polymer ?
#
loop_
_entity_poly.entity_id
_entity_poly.type
_entity_poly.pdbx_seq_one_letter_code
_entity_poly.pdbx_strand_id
1 'polypeptide(L)'
;MILFNEFKREYEAIRTEIDAALRRVLDSGWYILGKEGEAFEREFADYLGVRHCVGVANGTEAIALALRGMDIGPGDEVITTDMTAFATVTGIVQAGATPVVVDIRPEDGLLDERLIEAQITPRTKCIVPVHLYGQSCDMDAILRIARAHGLKVMEDCAQAAGTTYRDRKAGGWGDCAA
;
A
#
# COMPACT_ATOMS: atom_id res chain seq x y z
N MET A 1 34.28 -4.43 -1.86
CA MET A 1 33.11 -4.28 -2.77
C MET A 1 31.98 -3.68 -1.95
N ILE A 2 31.33 -2.63 -2.41
CA ILE A 2 30.14 -2.08 -1.76
C ILE A 2 28.95 -2.80 -2.41
N LEU A 3 28.17 -3.54 -1.62
CA LEU A 3 26.96 -4.19 -2.09
C LEU A 3 25.82 -3.16 -2.16
N PHE A 4 24.97 -3.26 -3.15
CA PHE A 4 23.76 -2.43 -3.27
C PHE A 4 22.80 -2.69 -2.12
N ASN A 5 22.71 -3.95 -1.66
CA ASN A 5 21.91 -4.38 -0.53
C ASN A 5 22.69 -5.40 0.33
N GLU A 6 22.69 -5.24 1.65
CA GLU A 6 23.45 -6.09 2.57
C GLU A 6 22.57 -6.51 3.78
N PHE A 7 21.65 -7.42 3.55
CA PHE A 7 20.73 -7.92 4.60
C PHE A 7 21.44 -8.56 5.80
N LYS A 8 22.66 -9.08 5.63
CA LYS A 8 23.42 -9.68 6.74
C LYS A 8 23.71 -8.66 7.83
N ARG A 9 24.12 -7.45 7.45
CA ARG A 9 24.44 -6.36 8.39
C ARG A 9 23.19 -5.92 9.17
N GLU A 10 22.07 -5.83 8.47
CA GLU A 10 20.78 -5.51 9.08
C GLU A 10 20.36 -6.59 10.08
N TYR A 11 20.40 -7.86 9.67
CA TYR A 11 20.12 -8.98 10.57
C TYR A 11 21.04 -8.99 11.80
N GLU A 12 22.35 -8.77 11.64
CA GLU A 12 23.29 -8.74 12.76
C GLU A 12 22.94 -7.68 13.81
N ALA A 13 22.38 -6.52 13.37
CA ALA A 13 21.98 -5.44 14.26
C ALA A 13 20.78 -5.80 15.16
N ILE A 14 19.86 -6.63 14.67
CA ILE A 14 18.61 -7.01 15.38
C ILE A 14 18.52 -8.52 15.65
N ARG A 15 19.64 -9.22 15.53
CA ARG A 15 19.72 -10.68 15.60
C ARG A 15 19.05 -11.28 16.84
N THR A 16 19.34 -10.70 18.02
CA THR A 16 18.80 -11.22 19.28
C THR A 16 17.28 -11.22 19.31
N GLU A 17 16.67 -10.18 18.77
CA GLU A 17 15.22 -10.01 18.74
C GLU A 17 14.59 -10.97 17.72
N ILE A 18 15.17 -11.08 16.52
CA ILE A 18 14.70 -12.00 15.47
C ILE A 18 14.81 -13.45 15.93
N ASP A 19 15.98 -13.87 16.45
CA ASP A 19 16.19 -15.24 16.90
C ASP A 19 15.22 -15.61 18.04
N ALA A 20 14.93 -14.67 18.94
CA ALA A 20 13.97 -14.88 20.02
C ALA A 20 12.54 -15.03 19.48
N ALA A 21 12.13 -14.19 18.53
CA ALA A 21 10.80 -14.27 17.92
C ALA A 21 10.62 -15.58 17.15
N LEU A 22 11.60 -15.97 16.34
CA LEU A 22 11.59 -17.25 15.62
C LEU A 22 11.47 -18.45 16.59
N ARG A 23 12.20 -18.42 17.69
CA ARG A 23 12.12 -19.49 18.70
C ARG A 23 10.73 -19.57 19.32
N ARG A 24 10.11 -18.44 19.69
CA ARG A 24 8.74 -18.44 20.21
C ARG A 24 7.74 -19.07 19.23
N VAL A 25 7.87 -18.78 17.93
CA VAL A 25 7.00 -19.38 16.91
C VAL A 25 7.22 -20.90 16.81
N LEU A 26 8.49 -21.33 16.73
CA LEU A 26 8.83 -22.75 16.62
C LEU A 26 8.37 -23.55 17.85
N ASP A 27 8.60 -23.04 19.05
CA ASP A 27 8.20 -23.68 20.30
C ASP A 27 6.69 -23.75 20.46
N SER A 28 5.94 -22.79 19.88
CA SER A 28 4.47 -22.78 19.92
C SER A 28 3.83 -23.86 19.05
N GLY A 29 4.52 -24.31 17.99
CA GLY A 29 3.97 -25.19 16.96
C GLY A 29 2.86 -24.55 16.11
N TRP A 30 2.58 -23.27 16.29
CA TRP A 30 1.53 -22.54 15.58
C TRP A 30 2.13 -21.55 14.59
N TYR A 31 2.16 -21.90 13.30
CA TYR A 31 2.91 -21.20 12.27
C TYR A 31 2.10 -20.24 11.40
N ILE A 32 0.77 -20.37 11.39
CA ILE A 32 -0.13 -19.56 10.56
C ILE A 32 -1.16 -18.91 11.46
N LEU A 33 -1.40 -17.60 11.28
CA LEU A 33 -2.32 -16.79 12.08
C LEU A 33 -2.05 -16.93 13.59
N GLY A 34 -0.78 -16.88 13.95
CA GLY A 34 -0.32 -17.02 15.33
C GLY A 34 -0.09 -15.69 16.04
N LYS A 35 0.29 -15.77 17.31
CA LYS A 35 0.42 -14.61 18.20
C LYS A 35 1.41 -13.54 17.73
N GLU A 36 2.50 -13.91 17.05
CA GLU A 36 3.46 -12.94 16.52
C GLU A 36 2.83 -12.13 15.37
N GLY A 37 2.00 -12.76 14.50
CA GLY A 37 1.23 -12.07 13.48
C GLY A 37 0.21 -11.10 14.07
N GLU A 38 -0.56 -11.55 15.08
CA GLU A 38 -1.52 -10.70 15.79
C GLU A 38 -0.82 -9.51 16.49
N ALA A 39 0.37 -9.72 17.03
CA ALA A 39 1.15 -8.66 17.65
C ALA A 39 1.60 -7.64 16.59
N PHE A 40 2.14 -8.13 15.47
CA PHE A 40 2.54 -7.28 14.35
C PHE A 40 1.39 -6.42 13.82
N GLU A 41 0.20 -7.01 13.61
CA GLU A 41 -0.97 -6.28 13.13
C GLU A 41 -1.35 -5.11 14.06
N ARG A 42 -1.32 -5.33 15.36
CA ARG A 42 -1.58 -4.27 16.36
C ARG A 42 -0.49 -3.20 16.34
N GLU A 43 0.77 -3.62 16.45
CA GLU A 43 1.91 -2.70 16.53
C GLU A 43 2.06 -1.87 15.25
N PHE A 44 1.80 -2.47 14.09
CA PHE A 44 1.87 -1.76 12.82
C PHE A 44 0.69 -0.80 12.63
N ALA A 45 -0.52 -1.18 13.06
CA ALA A 45 -1.66 -0.27 13.09
C ALA A 45 -1.41 0.94 14.00
N ASP A 46 -0.88 0.70 15.20
CA ASP A 46 -0.51 1.75 16.15
C ASP A 46 0.61 2.66 15.58
N TYR A 47 1.61 2.05 14.95
CA TYR A 47 2.70 2.79 14.31
C TYR A 47 2.23 3.72 13.20
N LEU A 48 1.28 3.29 12.38
CA LEU A 48 0.70 4.10 11.31
C LEU A 48 -0.37 5.08 11.80
N GLY A 49 -0.91 4.87 13.01
CA GLY A 49 -2.04 5.64 13.54
C GLY A 49 -3.37 5.29 12.88
N VAL A 50 -3.54 4.03 12.44
CA VAL A 50 -4.77 3.51 11.84
C VAL A 50 -5.47 2.53 12.79
N ARG A 51 -6.75 2.25 12.53
CA ARG A 51 -7.54 1.41 13.42
C ARG A 51 -7.22 -0.07 13.35
N HIS A 52 -6.87 -0.55 12.17
CA HIS A 52 -6.67 -1.98 11.90
C HIS A 52 -5.55 -2.18 10.89
N CYS A 53 -4.83 -3.28 11.07
CA CYS A 53 -3.92 -3.86 10.10
C CYS A 53 -4.26 -5.34 9.97
N VAL A 54 -4.18 -5.89 8.77
CA VAL A 54 -4.43 -7.30 8.49
C VAL A 54 -3.26 -7.85 7.69
N GLY A 55 -2.59 -8.85 8.24
CA GLY A 55 -1.50 -9.55 7.57
C GLY A 55 -2.01 -10.43 6.44
N VAL A 56 -1.39 -10.32 5.27
CA VAL A 56 -1.69 -11.11 4.07
C VAL A 56 -0.40 -11.70 3.50
N ALA A 57 -0.50 -12.54 2.47
CA ALA A 57 0.67 -13.27 1.97
C ALA A 57 1.72 -12.36 1.28
N ASN A 58 1.27 -11.33 0.56
CA ASN A 58 2.13 -10.40 -0.16
C ASN A 58 1.38 -9.13 -0.56
N GLY A 59 2.13 -8.09 -1.02
CA GLY A 59 1.55 -6.81 -1.40
C GLY A 59 0.58 -6.86 -2.58
N THR A 60 0.80 -7.75 -3.55
CA THR A 60 -0.14 -7.90 -4.68
C THR A 60 -1.51 -8.37 -4.20
N GLU A 61 -1.52 -9.36 -3.29
CA GLU A 61 -2.77 -9.82 -2.68
C GLU A 61 -3.38 -8.77 -1.75
N ALA A 62 -2.56 -7.99 -1.04
CA ALA A 62 -3.04 -6.89 -0.22
C ALA A 62 -3.88 -5.92 -1.06
N ILE A 63 -3.38 -5.50 -2.23
CA ILE A 63 -4.10 -4.63 -3.16
C ILE A 63 -5.42 -5.27 -3.62
N ALA A 64 -5.35 -6.53 -4.08
CA ALA A 64 -6.53 -7.22 -4.57
C ALA A 64 -7.61 -7.40 -3.49
N LEU A 65 -7.21 -7.76 -2.26
CA LEU A 65 -8.11 -7.96 -1.14
C LEU A 65 -8.70 -6.64 -0.63
N ALA A 66 -7.89 -5.58 -0.58
CA ALA A 66 -8.36 -4.26 -0.20
C ALA A 66 -9.42 -3.72 -1.16
N LEU A 67 -9.18 -3.83 -2.48
CA LEU A 67 -10.17 -3.44 -3.49
C LEU A 67 -11.47 -4.24 -3.36
N ARG A 68 -11.38 -5.57 -3.22
CA ARG A 68 -12.57 -6.42 -2.98
C ARG A 68 -13.29 -6.08 -1.69
N GLY A 69 -12.54 -5.76 -0.62
CA GLY A 69 -13.11 -5.33 0.65
C GLY A 69 -13.85 -3.98 0.57
N MET A 70 -13.59 -3.20 -0.47
CA MET A 70 -14.31 -1.97 -0.80
C MET A 70 -15.40 -2.16 -1.86
N ASP A 71 -15.77 -3.42 -2.16
CA ASP A 71 -16.75 -3.81 -3.18
C ASP A 71 -16.36 -3.36 -4.61
N ILE A 72 -15.06 -3.34 -4.91
CA ILE A 72 -14.52 -2.97 -6.22
C ILE A 72 -14.07 -4.25 -6.95
N GLY A 73 -14.58 -4.44 -8.18
CA GLY A 73 -14.35 -5.66 -8.93
C GLY A 73 -14.75 -5.60 -10.40
N PRO A 74 -15.33 -6.68 -10.95
CA PRO A 74 -15.65 -6.77 -12.38
C PRO A 74 -16.57 -5.65 -12.87
N GLY A 75 -16.12 -4.95 -13.92
CA GLY A 75 -16.83 -3.82 -14.51
C GLY A 75 -16.41 -2.46 -13.96
N ASP A 76 -15.70 -2.42 -12.85
CA ASP A 76 -15.18 -1.19 -12.26
C ASP A 76 -13.82 -0.81 -12.84
N GLU A 77 -13.50 0.46 -12.79
CA GLU A 77 -12.22 1.04 -13.16
C GLU A 77 -11.50 1.59 -11.93
N VAL A 78 -10.19 1.36 -11.88
CA VAL A 78 -9.30 1.85 -10.82
C VAL A 78 -8.18 2.67 -11.44
N ILE A 79 -8.12 3.95 -11.11
CA ILE A 79 -7.06 4.83 -11.58
C ILE A 79 -5.79 4.63 -10.76
N THR A 80 -4.66 4.45 -11.44
CA THR A 80 -3.33 4.39 -10.82
C THR A 80 -2.29 5.04 -11.73
N THR A 81 -1.02 4.98 -11.36
CA THR A 81 0.08 5.53 -12.16
C THR A 81 0.67 4.49 -13.10
N ASP A 82 1.26 4.92 -14.21
CA ASP A 82 2.01 4.08 -15.13
C ASP A 82 3.43 3.74 -14.63
N MET A 83 3.99 4.55 -13.73
CA MET A 83 5.26 4.30 -13.07
C MET A 83 5.05 3.67 -11.69
N THR A 84 5.02 2.35 -11.64
CA THR A 84 4.87 1.58 -10.41
C THR A 84 5.44 0.17 -10.56
N ALA A 85 5.52 -0.57 -9.46
CA ALA A 85 5.76 -2.00 -9.51
C ALA A 85 4.58 -2.70 -10.22
N PHE A 86 4.87 -3.73 -11.00
CA PHE A 86 3.86 -4.50 -11.71
C PHE A 86 2.77 -5.07 -10.77
N ALA A 87 3.11 -5.24 -9.50
CA ALA A 87 2.23 -5.69 -8.43
C ALA A 87 0.96 -4.83 -8.28
N THR A 88 1.07 -3.51 -8.42
CA THR A 88 -0.08 -2.59 -8.31
C THR A 88 -1.14 -2.90 -9.36
N VAL A 89 -0.72 -2.95 -10.63
CA VAL A 89 -1.62 -3.26 -11.75
C VAL A 89 -2.15 -4.70 -11.66
N THR A 90 -1.29 -5.65 -11.28
CA THR A 90 -1.69 -7.05 -11.10
C THR A 90 -2.74 -7.20 -10.01
N GLY A 91 -2.58 -6.52 -8.88
CA GLY A 91 -3.56 -6.54 -7.80
C GLY A 91 -4.93 -6.00 -8.22
N ILE A 92 -4.95 -4.91 -9.01
CA ILE A 92 -6.20 -4.36 -9.57
C ILE A 92 -6.88 -5.39 -10.49
N VAL A 93 -6.11 -6.01 -11.39
CA VAL A 93 -6.63 -7.06 -12.30
C VAL A 93 -7.12 -8.29 -11.52
N GLN A 94 -6.40 -8.71 -10.48
CA GLN A 94 -6.80 -9.83 -9.62
C GLN A 94 -8.07 -9.52 -8.81
N ALA A 95 -8.35 -8.27 -8.49
CA ALA A 95 -9.63 -7.87 -7.93
C ALA A 95 -10.79 -8.02 -8.93
N GLY A 96 -10.49 -8.10 -10.22
CA GLY A 96 -11.42 -8.16 -11.34
C GLY A 96 -11.69 -6.79 -11.97
N ALA A 97 -11.09 -5.72 -11.44
CA ALA A 97 -11.24 -4.37 -11.94
C ALA A 97 -10.32 -4.08 -13.13
N THR A 98 -10.61 -3.02 -13.87
CA THR A 98 -9.79 -2.55 -14.98
C THR A 98 -8.87 -1.42 -14.52
N PRO A 99 -7.55 -1.57 -14.62
CA PRO A 99 -6.63 -0.47 -14.31
C PRO A 99 -6.71 0.62 -15.40
N VAL A 100 -6.78 1.86 -14.97
CA VAL A 100 -6.67 3.05 -15.81
C VAL A 100 -5.41 3.79 -15.38
N VAL A 101 -4.41 3.85 -16.26
CA VAL A 101 -3.12 4.45 -15.89
C VAL A 101 -3.08 5.92 -16.25
N VAL A 102 -2.48 6.70 -15.37
CA VAL A 102 -2.24 8.14 -15.49
C VAL A 102 -0.74 8.37 -15.45
N ASP A 103 -0.26 9.30 -16.26
CA ASP A 103 1.14 9.66 -16.33
C ASP A 103 1.64 10.29 -15.01
N ILE A 104 2.94 10.33 -14.85
CA ILE A 104 3.63 10.89 -13.69
C ILE A 104 4.01 12.35 -13.89
N ARG A 105 4.27 13.04 -12.81
CA ARG A 105 4.98 14.33 -12.85
C ARG A 105 6.47 14.09 -13.10
N PRO A 106 7.08 14.72 -14.11
CA PRO A 106 8.51 14.57 -14.39
C PRO A 106 9.41 14.99 -13.24
N GLU A 107 8.94 15.87 -12.36
CA GLU A 107 9.71 16.47 -11.29
C GLU A 107 10.04 15.48 -10.16
N ASP A 108 9.14 14.56 -9.89
CA ASP A 108 9.25 13.64 -8.74
C ASP A 108 8.91 12.18 -9.06
N GLY A 109 8.37 11.90 -10.25
CA GLY A 109 8.00 10.55 -10.68
C GLY A 109 6.73 10.01 -10.00
N LEU A 110 5.95 10.87 -9.36
CA LEU A 110 4.69 10.48 -8.72
C LEU A 110 3.50 10.73 -9.64
N LEU A 111 2.38 10.06 -9.36
CA LEU A 111 1.13 10.23 -10.08
C LEU A 111 0.77 11.72 -10.26
N ASP A 112 0.51 12.15 -11.50
CA ASP A 112 0.09 13.52 -11.78
C ASP A 112 -1.41 13.68 -11.48
N GLU A 113 -1.71 14.27 -10.34
CA GLU A 113 -3.08 14.48 -9.89
C GLU A 113 -3.90 15.37 -10.82
N ARG A 114 -3.25 16.20 -11.64
CA ARG A 114 -3.90 17.10 -12.61
C ARG A 114 -4.54 16.34 -13.77
N LEU A 115 -4.10 15.12 -14.01
CA LEU A 115 -4.57 14.26 -15.09
C LEU A 115 -5.70 13.30 -14.66
N ILE A 116 -5.93 13.14 -13.35
CA ILE A 116 -6.89 12.16 -12.80
C ILE A 116 -8.31 12.44 -13.31
N GLU A 117 -8.79 13.68 -13.18
CA GLU A 117 -10.20 14.02 -13.50
C GLU A 117 -10.57 13.71 -14.95
N ALA A 118 -9.62 13.86 -15.89
CA ALA A 118 -9.83 13.54 -17.31
C ALA A 118 -10.04 12.04 -17.59
N GLN A 119 -9.63 11.17 -16.65
CA GLN A 119 -9.76 9.71 -16.77
C GLN A 119 -10.97 9.15 -16.03
N ILE A 120 -11.71 10.00 -15.29
CA ILE A 120 -12.87 9.54 -14.53
C ILE A 120 -14.04 9.25 -15.48
N THR A 121 -14.58 8.04 -15.34
CA THR A 121 -15.80 7.57 -16.02
C THR A 121 -16.86 7.15 -14.99
N PRO A 122 -18.08 6.85 -15.40
CA PRO A 122 -19.09 6.27 -14.49
C PRO A 122 -18.68 4.93 -13.84
N ARG A 123 -17.71 4.23 -14.44
CA ARG A 123 -17.14 2.98 -13.91
C ARG A 123 -16.00 3.19 -12.94
N THR A 124 -15.41 4.37 -12.88
CA THR A 124 -14.31 4.65 -11.93
C THR A 124 -14.83 4.58 -10.50
N LYS A 125 -14.17 3.77 -9.66
CA LYS A 125 -14.54 3.56 -8.25
C LYS A 125 -13.43 3.92 -7.27
N CYS A 126 -12.16 3.86 -7.71
CA CYS A 126 -11.03 4.05 -6.82
C CYS A 126 -9.87 4.75 -7.52
N ILE A 127 -9.09 5.48 -6.73
CA ILE A 127 -7.77 5.98 -7.10
C ILE A 127 -6.76 5.24 -6.22
N VAL A 128 -5.70 4.69 -6.83
CA VAL A 128 -4.58 4.04 -6.15
C VAL A 128 -3.31 4.85 -6.37
N PRO A 129 -3.04 5.88 -5.55
CA PRO A 129 -1.75 6.55 -5.56
C PRO A 129 -0.66 5.61 -5.07
N VAL A 130 0.51 5.66 -5.70
CA VAL A 130 1.69 4.90 -5.31
C VAL A 130 2.74 5.85 -4.74
N HIS A 131 3.12 5.64 -3.49
CA HIS A 131 4.13 6.44 -2.80
C HIS A 131 5.54 5.93 -3.14
N LEU A 132 5.95 6.19 -4.38
CA LEU A 132 7.13 5.60 -4.97
C LEU A 132 8.41 6.11 -4.30
N TYR A 133 9.35 5.21 -4.04
CA TYR A 133 10.67 5.50 -3.43
C TYR A 133 10.61 6.24 -2.09
N GLY A 134 9.52 6.08 -1.33
CA GLY A 134 9.35 6.74 -0.04
C GLY A 134 8.91 8.19 -0.14
N GLN A 135 8.44 8.64 -1.31
CA GLN A 135 7.86 9.95 -1.51
C GLN A 135 6.33 9.86 -1.51
N SER A 136 5.66 10.72 -0.76
CA SER A 136 4.20 10.75 -0.77
C SER A 136 3.66 11.52 -1.97
N CYS A 137 2.64 10.96 -2.62
CA CYS A 137 1.80 11.73 -3.56
C CYS A 137 1.14 12.93 -2.86
N ASP A 138 0.65 13.89 -3.63
CA ASP A 138 -0.17 15.01 -3.10
C ASP A 138 -1.55 14.47 -2.67
N MET A 139 -1.61 14.01 -1.41
CA MET A 139 -2.83 13.41 -0.87
C MET A 139 -3.98 14.41 -0.72
N ASP A 140 -3.68 15.70 -0.52
CA ASP A 140 -4.74 16.72 -0.45
C ASP A 140 -5.45 16.86 -1.79
N ALA A 141 -4.70 16.93 -2.89
CA ALA A 141 -5.27 17.03 -4.23
C ALA A 141 -6.05 15.75 -4.59
N ILE A 142 -5.46 14.58 -4.36
CA ILE A 142 -6.09 13.28 -4.65
C ILE A 142 -7.38 13.09 -3.86
N LEU A 143 -7.36 13.36 -2.55
CA LEU A 143 -8.54 13.23 -1.70
C LEU A 143 -9.64 14.25 -2.04
N ARG A 144 -9.26 15.45 -2.49
CA ARG A 144 -10.23 16.44 -2.99
C ARG A 144 -10.94 15.93 -4.24
N ILE A 145 -10.19 15.40 -5.20
CA ILE A 145 -10.75 14.80 -6.43
C ILE A 145 -11.66 13.61 -6.07
N ALA A 146 -11.16 12.69 -5.24
CA ALA A 146 -11.92 11.52 -4.84
C ALA A 146 -13.26 11.90 -4.18
N ARG A 147 -13.27 12.87 -3.27
CA ARG A 147 -14.49 13.36 -2.62
C ARG A 147 -15.46 14.02 -3.61
N ALA A 148 -14.96 14.82 -4.55
CA ALA A 148 -15.79 15.49 -5.56
C ALA A 148 -16.53 14.50 -6.46
N HIS A 149 -15.92 13.33 -6.71
CA HIS A 149 -16.45 12.30 -7.60
C HIS A 149 -16.98 11.05 -6.88
N GLY A 150 -16.98 11.04 -5.54
CA GLY A 150 -17.47 9.91 -4.76
C GLY A 150 -16.61 8.64 -4.90
N LEU A 151 -15.30 8.81 -5.15
CA LEU A 151 -14.36 7.72 -5.34
C LEU A 151 -13.70 7.31 -4.01
N LYS A 152 -13.32 6.04 -3.93
CA LYS A 152 -12.45 5.52 -2.88
C LYS A 152 -10.98 5.87 -3.16
N VAL A 153 -10.16 5.87 -2.11
CA VAL A 153 -8.71 6.03 -2.22
C VAL A 153 -8.04 4.89 -1.47
N MET A 154 -7.18 4.16 -2.17
CA MET A 154 -6.34 3.12 -1.60
C MET A 154 -4.87 3.48 -1.82
N GLU A 155 -4.11 3.64 -0.75
CA GLU A 155 -2.70 3.99 -0.85
C GLU A 155 -1.83 2.74 -1.08
N ASP A 156 -1.00 2.73 -2.13
CA ASP A 156 0.09 1.75 -2.27
C ASP A 156 1.34 2.30 -1.58
N CYS A 157 1.63 1.75 -0.41
CA CYS A 157 2.72 2.14 0.48
C CYS A 157 3.88 1.15 0.49
N ALA A 158 3.94 0.20 -0.45
CA ALA A 158 4.94 -0.87 -0.47
C ALA A 158 6.39 -0.36 -0.37
N GLN A 159 6.66 0.86 -0.82
CA GLN A 159 7.97 1.51 -0.75
C GLN A 159 8.01 2.70 0.22
N ALA A 160 6.98 2.92 1.02
CA ALA A 160 6.80 4.14 1.78
C ALA A 160 6.46 3.93 3.26
N ALA A 161 6.77 2.75 3.81
CA ALA A 161 6.58 2.48 5.24
C ALA A 161 7.34 3.51 6.09
N GLY A 162 6.60 4.31 6.88
CA GLY A 162 7.16 5.38 7.71
C GLY A 162 7.25 6.76 7.05
N THR A 163 7.03 6.87 5.74
CA THR A 163 6.90 8.15 5.05
C THR A 163 5.76 8.97 5.65
N THR A 164 5.94 10.27 5.74
CA THR A 164 4.91 11.19 6.21
C THR A 164 4.54 12.17 5.10
N TYR A 165 3.24 12.44 5.00
CA TYR A 165 2.71 13.58 4.26
C TYR A 165 2.15 14.55 5.29
N ARG A 166 2.70 15.78 5.35
CA ARG A 166 2.46 16.72 6.44
C ARG A 166 2.75 16.07 7.81
N ASP A 167 1.75 15.92 8.66
CA ASP A 167 1.82 15.42 10.04
C ASP A 167 1.34 13.97 10.20
N ARG A 168 0.94 13.30 9.09
CA ARG A 168 0.37 11.96 9.11
C ARG A 168 1.16 10.99 8.22
N LYS A 169 1.30 9.76 8.66
CA LYS A 169 1.99 8.72 7.89
C LYS A 169 1.20 8.32 6.65
N ALA A 170 1.93 8.02 5.57
CA ALA A 170 1.38 7.34 4.41
C ALA A 170 0.70 6.02 4.84
N GLY A 171 -0.36 5.66 4.16
CA GLY A 171 -1.22 4.53 4.55
C GLY A 171 -2.34 4.90 5.53
N GLY A 172 -2.36 6.16 5.98
CA GLY A 172 -3.39 6.65 6.89
C GLY A 172 -4.34 7.69 6.28
N TRP A 173 -4.21 8.02 5.03
CA TRP A 173 -4.96 9.12 4.38
C TRP A 173 -6.19 8.63 3.63
N GLY A 174 -6.08 7.49 2.94
CA GLY A 174 -7.14 6.89 2.15
C GLY A 174 -8.16 6.08 2.97
N ASP A 175 -9.03 5.39 2.25
CA ASP A 175 -9.99 4.43 2.85
C ASP A 175 -9.26 3.15 3.28
N CYS A 176 -8.20 2.77 2.57
CA CYS A 176 -7.36 1.60 2.83
C CYS A 176 -5.93 1.85 2.33
N ALA A 177 -4.98 0.99 2.72
CA ALA A 177 -3.61 0.98 2.22
C ALA A 177 -3.06 -0.45 2.10
N ALA A 178 -2.03 -0.65 1.26
CA ALA A 178 -1.28 -1.89 1.09
C ALA A 178 0.25 -1.63 1.03
#